data_38500f9d2517f4cf1205b5bd018690f7
#
_entry.id   38500f9d2517f4cf1205b5bd018690f7
#
_cell.length_a   1.000
_cell.length_b   1.000
_cell.length_c   1.000
_cell.angle_alpha   90.00
_cell.angle_beta   90.00
_cell.angle_gamma   90.00
#
_symmetry.space_group_name_H-M   'P 1'
#
loop_
_entity.id
_entity.type
_entity.pdbx_description
1 polymer ?
#
loop_
_entity_poly.entity_id
_entity_poly.type
_entity_poly.pdbx_seq_one_letter_code
_entity_poly.pdbx_strand_id
1 'polypeptide(L)' 'MNEKGLDFKHKEVININDGKRLGYVQDVCADLQSGKIVSIIVPGRNNKLLSMFSNNNDITIPWENIHYIGEDLILVEI' A
#
# COMPACT_ATOMS: atom_id res chain seq x y z
N MET A 1 -4.02 14.61 17.11
CA MET A 1 -3.71 14.20 16.54
C MET A 1 -4.36 13.53 15.60
N ASN A 2 -4.04 13.32 14.83
CA ASN A 2 -4.70 12.82 13.94
C ASN A 2 -4.27 11.53 13.58
N GLU A 3 -4.95 10.61 13.94
CA GLU A 3 -4.54 9.34 13.73
C GLU A 3 -4.93 8.87 12.42
N LYS A 4 -5.44 9.70 11.59
CA LYS A 4 -5.91 9.23 10.35
C LYS A 4 -4.82 8.67 9.50
N GLY A 5 -3.65 9.16 9.65
CA GLY A 5 -2.56 8.61 8.90
C GLY A 5 -2.24 7.20 9.30
N LEU A 6 -2.61 6.82 10.49
CA LEU A 6 -2.32 5.49 10.95
C LEU A 6 -3.38 4.49 10.54
N ASP A 7 -4.45 4.96 9.92
CA ASP A 7 -5.49 4.08 9.52
C ASP A 7 -5.30 3.53 8.14
N PHE A 8 -4.11 3.69 7.58
CA PHE A 8 -3.86 3.17 6.25
C PHE A 8 -4.13 1.69 6.19
N LYS A 9 -3.94 0.97 7.26
CA LYS A 9 -4.11 -0.47 7.21
C LYS A 9 -5.55 -0.90 7.01
N HIS A 10 -6.46 0.03 7.12
CA HIS A 10 -7.85 -0.28 6.86
C HIS A 10 -8.23 0.03 5.42
N LYS A 11 -7.30 0.50 4.61
CA LYS A 11 -7.62 0.93 3.27
C LYS A 11 -7.11 -0.06 2.26
N GLU A 12 -7.93 -0.32 1.27
CA GLU A 12 -7.55 -1.24 0.22
C GLU A 12 -6.88 -0.47 -0.89
N VAL A 13 -5.83 -1.03 -1.46
CA VAL A 13 -5.06 -0.36 -2.49
C VAL A 13 -5.47 -0.91 -3.85
N ILE A 14 -5.76 0.00 -4.78
CA ILE A 14 -6.19 -0.35 -6.11
C ILE A 14 -5.28 0.32 -7.11
N ASN A 15 -4.78 -0.47 -8.06
CA ASN A 15 -3.91 0.06 -9.10
C ASN A 15 -4.80 0.57 -10.23
N ILE A 16 -4.73 1.85 -10.51
CA ILE A 16 -5.62 2.43 -11.51
C ILE A 16 -5.22 2.05 -12.92
N ASN A 17 -3.99 1.59 -13.11
CA ASN A 17 -3.56 1.21 -14.45
C ASN A 17 -4.30 -0.02 -14.96
N ASP A 18 -4.57 -0.97 -14.10
CA ASP A 18 -5.23 -2.18 -14.54
C ASP A 18 -6.46 -2.49 -13.69
N GLY A 19 -6.80 -1.65 -12.75
CA GLY A 19 -7.99 -1.86 -11.93
C GLY A 19 -7.87 -2.96 -10.91
N LYS A 20 -6.68 -3.49 -10.70
CA LYS A 20 -6.55 -4.63 -9.82
C LYS A 20 -6.42 -4.19 -8.38
N ARG A 21 -6.93 -5.02 -7.50
CA ARG A 21 -6.81 -4.79 -6.08
C ARG A 21 -5.52 -5.41 -5.60
N LEU A 22 -4.73 -4.64 -4.91
CA LEU A 22 -3.44 -5.10 -4.42
C LEU A 22 -3.50 -5.55 -2.97
N GLY A 23 -4.63 -5.40 -2.33
CA GLY A 23 -4.77 -5.79 -0.95
C GLY A 23 -4.76 -4.58 -0.05
N TYR A 24 -4.82 -4.83 1.25
CA TYR A 24 -4.82 -3.74 2.21
C TYR A 24 -3.40 -3.35 2.54
N VAL A 25 -3.22 -2.12 2.93
CA VAL A 25 -1.90 -1.65 3.31
C VAL A 25 -1.38 -2.50 4.44
N GLN A 26 -0.19 -3.06 4.25
CA GLN A 26 0.39 -3.93 5.22
C GLN A 26 1.31 -3.16 6.14
N ASP A 27 1.97 -2.16 5.63
CA ASP A 27 2.88 -1.38 6.44
C ASP A 27 3.11 -0.04 5.76
N VAL A 28 3.68 0.90 6.50
CA VAL A 28 3.95 2.23 6.01
C VAL A 28 5.38 2.55 6.37
N CYS A 29 6.13 3.07 5.40
CA CYS A 29 7.51 3.47 5.63
C CYS A 29 7.58 4.97 5.74
N ALA A 30 8.21 5.46 6.76
CA ALA A 30 8.32 6.89 6.98
C ALA A 30 9.78 7.27 7.13
N ASP A 31 10.07 8.51 6.74
CA ASP A 31 11.39 9.07 6.90
C ASP A 31 11.50 9.54 8.33
N LEU A 32 12.49 9.05 9.06
CA LEU A 32 12.61 9.38 10.46
C LEU A 32 12.95 10.83 10.68
N GLN A 33 13.60 11.46 9.73
CA GLN A 33 13.98 12.85 9.94
C GLN A 33 12.83 13.80 9.69
N SER A 34 12.08 13.57 8.64
CA SER A 34 11.00 14.50 8.31
C SER A 34 9.67 14.04 8.87
N GLY A 35 9.56 12.77 9.23
CA GLY A 35 8.29 12.25 9.68
C GLY A 35 7.30 12.02 8.55
N LYS A 36 7.74 12.15 7.32
CA LYS A 36 6.83 12.00 6.20
C LYS A 36 6.82 10.58 5.70
N ILE A 37 5.67 10.17 5.18
CA ILE A 37 5.54 8.84 4.63
C ILE A 37 6.20 8.83 3.27
N VAL A 38 7.10 7.88 3.04
CA VAL A 38 7.79 7.78 1.77
C VAL A 38 7.27 6.64 0.92
N SER A 39 6.63 5.66 1.51
CA SER A 39 6.05 4.57 0.73
C SER A 39 5.08 3.78 1.58
N ILE A 40 4.26 2.99 0.91
CA ILE A 40 3.40 2.04 1.60
C ILE A 40 3.72 0.67 1.05
N ILE A 41 3.41 -0.35 1.83
CA ILE A 41 3.70 -1.72 1.46
C ILE A 41 2.40 -2.50 1.45
N VAL A 42 2.15 -3.20 0.36
CA VAL A 42 0.98 -4.04 0.24
C VAL A 42 1.42 -5.45 -0.10
N PRO A 43 0.58 -6.44 0.17
CA PRO A 43 0.98 -7.82 -0.09
C PRO A 43 1.03 -8.16 -1.57
N GLY A 44 0.41 -7.35 -2.40
CA GLY A 44 0.41 -7.66 -3.81
C GLY A 44 -0.59 -8.74 -4.12
N ARG A 45 -0.83 -8.91 -5.40
CA ARG A 45 -1.70 -9.93 -5.80
C ARG A 45 -0.90 -11.00 -6.34
N ASN A 46 -1.12 -12.15 -5.94
CA ASN A 46 -0.38 -13.23 -6.48
C ASN A 46 -1.18 -14.45 -6.24
N ASN A 47 -0.80 -15.54 -6.80
CA ASN A 47 -1.54 -16.74 -6.54
C ASN A 47 -1.09 -17.30 -5.22
N LYS A 48 -1.96 -18.08 -4.64
CA LYS A 48 -1.70 -18.58 -3.32
C LYS A 48 -0.57 -19.56 -3.28
N LEU A 49 -0.35 -20.25 -4.37
CA LEU A 49 0.71 -21.22 -4.39
C LEU A 49 2.05 -20.55 -4.23
N LEU A 50 2.23 -19.43 -4.89
CA LEU A 50 3.50 -18.74 -4.79
C LEU A 50 3.70 -18.18 -3.41
N SER A 51 2.64 -17.69 -2.81
CA SER A 51 2.80 -17.09 -1.50
C SER A 51 3.11 -18.12 -0.45
N MET A 52 2.83 -19.40 -0.71
CA MET A 52 3.18 -20.40 0.24
C MET A 52 4.67 -20.68 0.27
N PHE A 53 5.35 -20.43 -0.83
CA PHE A 53 6.75 -20.71 -0.90
C PHE A 53 7.60 -19.49 -0.76
N SER A 54 7.01 -18.32 -0.88
CA SER A 54 7.79 -17.12 -0.83
C SER A 54 7.02 -16.06 -0.08
N ASN A 55 7.69 -15.39 0.79
CA ASN A 55 7.06 -14.31 1.51
C ASN A 55 7.42 -13.00 0.88
N ASN A 56 8.00 -13.03 -0.30
CA ASN A 56 8.49 -11.81 -0.88
C ASN A 56 7.61 -11.31 -1.98
N ASN A 57 6.34 -11.30 -1.74
CA ASN A 57 5.43 -10.75 -2.73
C ASN A 57 5.01 -9.35 -2.39
N ASP A 58 5.57 -8.81 -1.34
CA ASP A 58 5.19 -7.47 -0.92
C ASP A 58 5.59 -6.46 -1.98
N ILE A 59 4.74 -5.50 -2.19
CA ILE A 59 4.98 -4.45 -3.15
C ILE A 59 5.16 -3.17 -2.39
N THR A 60 6.26 -2.49 -2.64
CA THR A 60 6.52 -1.18 -2.04
C THR A 60 6.10 -0.13 -3.04
N ILE A 61 5.18 0.71 -2.66
CA ILE A 61 4.64 1.74 -3.54
C ILE A 61 5.12 3.09 -3.05
N PRO A 62 5.94 3.78 -3.85
CA PRO A 62 6.43 5.09 -3.44
C PRO A 62 5.29 6.08 -3.29
N TRP A 63 5.47 7.03 -2.42
CA TRP A 63 4.44 8.02 -2.14
C TRP A 63 4.00 8.75 -3.40
N GLU A 64 4.94 9.03 -4.28
CA GLU A 64 4.60 9.80 -5.47
C GLU A 64 3.75 9.00 -6.44
N ASN A 65 3.59 7.70 -6.24
CA ASN A 65 2.71 6.92 -7.09
C ASN A 65 1.30 6.82 -6.54
N ILE A 66 1.05 7.46 -5.42
CA ILE A 66 -0.28 7.45 -4.84
C ILE A 66 -1.05 8.63 -5.40
N HIS A 67 -2.17 8.33 -6.02
CA HIS A 67 -2.99 9.36 -6.66
C HIS A 67 -4.09 9.88 -5.76
N TYR A 68 -4.62 9.04 -4.90
CA TYR A 68 -5.77 9.46 -4.12
C TYR A 68 -5.87 8.59 -2.88
N ILE A 69 -6.13 9.19 -1.77
CA ILE A 69 -6.34 8.47 -0.52
C ILE A 69 -7.75 8.79 -0.06
N GLY A 70 -8.59 7.78 -0.10
CA GLY A 70 -9.96 7.92 0.32
C GLY A 70 -10.15 7.35 1.71
N GLU A 71 -11.39 7.25 2.09
CA GLU A 71 -11.69 6.75 3.42
C GLU A 71 -11.44 5.27 3.52
N ASP A 72 -11.76 4.53 2.48
CA ASP A 72 -11.63 3.08 2.50
C ASP A 72 -10.68 2.55 1.47
N LEU A 73 -10.09 3.41 0.64
CA LEU A 73 -9.24 2.92 -0.42
C LEU A 73 -8.17 3.92 -0.77
N ILE A 74 -7.16 3.43 -1.44
CA ILE A 74 -6.06 4.23 -1.93
C ILE A 74 -5.87 3.87 -3.40
N LEU A 75 -5.83 4.88 -4.26
CA LEU A 75 -5.59 4.65 -5.68
C LEU A 75 -4.14 4.94 -5.98
N VAL A 76 -3.49 3.99 -6.62
CA VAL A 76 -2.08 4.12 -6.96
C VAL A 76 -1.91 3.83 -8.44
N GLU A 77 -0.77 4.22 -8.96
CA GLU A 77 -0.46 3.94 -10.34
C GLU A 77 0.92 3.32 -10.40
N ILE A 78 0.99 2.04 -10.66
CA ILE A 78 2.27 1.36 -10.74
C ILE A 78 2.32 0.43 -11.93
#